data_cd921b454dbcbee14b81c09e8267fe54
#
_entry.id   cd921b454dbcbee14b81c09e8267fe54
#
_cell.length_a   1.000
_cell.length_b   1.000
_cell.length_c   1.000
_cell.angle_alpha   90.00
_cell.angle_beta   90.00
_cell.angle_gamma   90.00
#
_symmetry.space_group_name_H-M   'P 1'
#
loop_
_entity.id
_entity.type
_entity.pdbx_description
1 polymer ?
#
loop_
_entity_poly.entity_id
_entity_poly.type
_entity_poly.pdbx_seq_one_letter_code
_entity_poly.pdbx_strand_id
1 'polypeptide(L)'
;MQTVEYDPFAPGRLPVGVRTVMAPDPARGRLFPCEIWYPALAGDAGPPAGPDPQRDAAARHGAFPLVVFSHYSGGNRRSSVFLCAHLASHGYVVAALDHSEVVAAELAPRAGETATERAVRIDAIIASRVPDVRFLLDYLAGRQAATGPAAAAGRGAADIGLDADRIGLVGHSFGGWTALAAPETEPRMRAVVALAPGGSANPRPGVLPLKLTFAWDREVPVMFLAAADDVPIPLDGVRELFGRAPAPKRMFILRRADHQHFVDDVEGEHEAMRAMTFPGEAAWIPAAMQPITQLCPAEQAHVFVRGLTLGHLDASLLRLTAAGQFLAGDVEAALAARGVEAIAHRP
;
A
#
# COMPACT_ATOMS: atom_id res chain seq x y z
N MET A 1 -17.01 27.99 -17.19
CA MET A 1 -16.73 26.66 -16.60
C MET A 1 -16.03 26.91 -15.28
N GLN A 2 -16.64 26.58 -14.15
CA GLN A 2 -15.95 26.58 -12.87
C GLN A 2 -14.83 25.53 -12.97
N THR A 3 -13.59 25.93 -12.82
CA THR A 3 -12.47 25.01 -12.64
C THR A 3 -12.73 24.26 -11.35
N VAL A 4 -13.00 22.97 -11.45
CA VAL A 4 -13.10 22.13 -10.24
C VAL A 4 -11.74 22.16 -9.57
N GLU A 5 -11.69 22.70 -8.37
CA GLU A 5 -10.49 22.73 -7.55
C GLU A 5 -10.00 21.31 -7.30
N TYR A 6 -8.69 21.09 -7.41
CA TYR A 6 -8.09 19.79 -7.15
C TYR A 6 -8.16 19.46 -5.66
N ASP A 7 -8.93 18.45 -5.28
CA ASP A 7 -9.04 17.97 -3.90
C ASP A 7 -8.78 16.46 -3.85
N PRO A 8 -7.55 16.03 -3.50
CA PRO A 8 -7.23 14.61 -3.42
C PRO A 8 -7.83 13.90 -2.20
N PHE A 9 -8.42 14.63 -1.27
CA PHE A 9 -9.02 14.07 -0.06
C PHE A 9 -10.48 13.64 -0.27
N ALA A 10 -11.17 14.30 -1.19
CA ALA A 10 -12.56 13.99 -1.53
C ALA A 10 -12.67 12.64 -2.25
N PRO A 11 -13.79 11.90 -2.09
CA PRO A 11 -14.06 10.72 -2.90
C PRO A 11 -14.04 11.03 -4.40
N GLY A 12 -13.49 10.12 -5.19
CA GLY A 12 -13.51 10.23 -6.64
C GLY A 12 -14.93 10.08 -7.22
N ARG A 13 -15.07 10.42 -8.49
CA ARG A 13 -16.39 10.47 -9.17
C ARG A 13 -16.79 9.15 -9.84
N LEU A 14 -15.87 8.19 -9.92
CA LEU A 14 -16.12 6.93 -10.61
C LEU A 14 -16.68 5.88 -9.63
N PRO A 15 -17.72 5.14 -10.02
CA PRO A 15 -18.09 3.93 -9.32
C PRO A 15 -16.92 2.96 -9.25
N VAL A 16 -16.82 2.20 -8.16
CA VAL A 16 -15.75 1.25 -7.94
C VAL A 16 -16.26 -0.17 -8.06
N GLY A 17 -15.64 -0.95 -8.93
CA GLY A 17 -15.80 -2.40 -8.97
C GLY A 17 -14.69 -3.07 -8.17
N VAL A 18 -14.98 -4.25 -7.60
CA VAL A 18 -13.97 -5.08 -6.96
C VAL A 18 -14.13 -6.53 -7.39
N ARG A 19 -13.02 -7.22 -7.65
CA ARG A 19 -13.02 -8.60 -8.11
C ARG A 19 -11.92 -9.39 -7.46
N THR A 20 -12.23 -10.62 -7.00
CA THR A 20 -11.21 -11.57 -6.55
C THR A 20 -10.78 -12.44 -7.73
N VAL A 21 -9.48 -12.57 -7.91
CA VAL A 21 -8.87 -13.41 -8.93
C VAL A 21 -7.90 -14.38 -8.27
N MET A 22 -7.96 -15.65 -8.67
CA MET A 22 -6.97 -16.65 -8.27
C MET A 22 -5.88 -16.71 -9.33
N ALA A 23 -4.71 -16.18 -9.04
CA ALA A 23 -3.58 -16.11 -9.98
C ALA A 23 -2.65 -17.32 -9.78
N PRO A 24 -2.62 -18.30 -10.70
CA PRO A 24 -1.73 -19.45 -10.59
C PRO A 24 -0.30 -19.06 -10.99
N ASP A 25 0.65 -19.44 -10.16
CA ASP A 25 2.08 -19.38 -10.43
C ASP A 25 2.67 -20.80 -10.48
N PRO A 26 2.64 -21.45 -11.64
CA PRO A 26 3.13 -22.81 -11.77
C PRO A 26 4.65 -22.92 -11.57
N ALA A 27 5.40 -21.84 -11.82
CA ALA A 27 6.86 -21.84 -11.66
C ALA A 27 7.28 -22.00 -10.20
N ARG A 28 6.47 -21.45 -9.26
CA ARG A 28 6.70 -21.57 -7.82
C ARG A 28 5.71 -22.51 -7.13
N GLY A 29 4.84 -23.19 -7.88
CA GLY A 29 3.83 -24.10 -7.35
C GLY A 29 2.83 -23.42 -6.42
N ARG A 30 2.48 -22.14 -6.66
CA ARG A 30 1.65 -21.32 -5.79
C ARG A 30 0.38 -20.84 -6.48
N LEU A 31 -0.65 -20.62 -5.70
CA LEU A 31 -1.88 -19.97 -6.12
C LEU A 31 -2.08 -18.72 -5.27
N PHE A 32 -2.07 -17.55 -5.93
CA PHE A 32 -2.21 -16.27 -5.25
C PHE A 32 -3.65 -15.78 -5.33
N PRO A 33 -4.36 -15.64 -4.20
CA PRO A 33 -5.57 -14.84 -4.15
C PRO A 33 -5.20 -13.37 -4.35
N CYS A 34 -5.82 -12.73 -5.37
CA CYS A 34 -5.63 -11.31 -5.66
C CYS A 34 -6.96 -10.59 -5.57
N GLU A 35 -6.97 -9.38 -5.05
CA GLU A 35 -8.11 -8.47 -5.09
C GLU A 35 -7.79 -7.33 -6.04
N ILE A 36 -8.72 -6.98 -6.92
CA ILE A 36 -8.54 -5.90 -7.90
C ILE A 36 -9.70 -4.94 -7.77
N TRP A 37 -9.40 -3.68 -7.44
CA TRP A 37 -10.34 -2.55 -7.45
C TRP A 37 -10.15 -1.78 -8.75
N TYR A 38 -11.24 -1.39 -9.39
CA TYR A 38 -11.19 -0.75 -10.70
C TYR A 38 -12.36 0.21 -10.93
N PRO A 39 -12.19 1.21 -11.81
CA PRO A 39 -13.31 2.03 -12.26
C PRO A 39 -14.39 1.18 -12.92
N ALA A 40 -15.62 1.26 -12.42
CA ALA A 40 -16.75 0.52 -12.95
C ALA A 40 -17.68 1.41 -13.79
N LEU A 41 -18.56 0.79 -14.55
CA LEU A 41 -19.69 1.48 -15.17
C LEU A 41 -20.71 1.86 -14.08
N ALA A 42 -21.36 3.01 -14.26
CA ALA A 42 -22.50 3.35 -13.43
C ALA A 42 -23.63 2.32 -13.66
N GLY A 43 -24.18 1.76 -12.58
CA GLY A 43 -25.36 0.92 -12.66
C GLY A 43 -26.63 1.74 -12.94
N ASP A 44 -27.72 1.06 -13.23
CA ASP A 44 -29.03 1.69 -13.51
C ASP A 44 -29.58 2.52 -12.32
N ALA A 45 -29.08 2.27 -11.11
CA ALA A 45 -29.46 3.01 -9.89
C ALA A 45 -28.76 4.37 -9.72
N GLY A 46 -27.94 4.79 -10.68
CA GLY A 46 -27.11 6.01 -10.60
C GLY A 46 -25.75 5.76 -9.93
N PRO A 47 -24.90 6.82 -9.80
CA PRO A 47 -23.63 6.67 -9.11
C PRO A 47 -23.89 6.33 -7.64
N PRO A 48 -23.12 5.37 -7.05
CA PRO A 48 -23.22 5.08 -5.63
C PRO A 48 -22.90 6.33 -4.80
N ALA A 49 -23.53 6.46 -3.65
CA ALA A 49 -23.37 7.61 -2.76
C ALA A 49 -21.97 7.68 -2.08
N GLY A 50 -21.05 6.78 -2.44
CA GLY A 50 -19.71 6.71 -1.85
C GLY A 50 -18.80 5.72 -2.59
N PRO A 51 -17.54 5.57 -2.13
CA PRO A 51 -16.55 4.72 -2.75
C PRO A 51 -16.72 3.22 -2.40
N ASP A 52 -17.88 2.78 -1.95
CA ASP A 52 -18.11 1.38 -1.59
C ASP A 52 -17.99 0.47 -2.83
N PRO A 53 -17.01 -0.43 -2.85
CA PRO A 53 -16.76 -1.26 -4.03
C PRO A 53 -17.88 -2.26 -4.27
N GLN A 54 -18.37 -2.31 -5.51
CA GLN A 54 -19.37 -3.29 -5.93
C GLN A 54 -18.70 -4.55 -6.47
N ARG A 55 -19.04 -5.69 -5.89
CA ARG A 55 -18.50 -6.99 -6.30
C ARG A 55 -18.87 -7.31 -7.74
N ASP A 56 -17.84 -7.64 -8.55
CA ASP A 56 -17.96 -8.06 -9.94
C ASP A 56 -18.72 -7.08 -10.86
N ALA A 57 -18.72 -5.79 -10.51
CA ALA A 57 -19.31 -4.75 -11.37
C ALA A 57 -18.66 -4.74 -12.76
N ALA A 58 -19.40 -4.31 -13.77
CA ALA A 58 -18.88 -4.18 -15.12
C ALA A 58 -17.75 -3.12 -15.15
N ALA A 59 -16.60 -3.49 -15.70
CA ALA A 59 -15.45 -2.59 -15.78
C ALA A 59 -15.72 -1.44 -16.77
N ARG A 60 -15.28 -0.24 -16.41
CA ARG A 60 -15.28 0.91 -17.31
C ARG A 60 -14.24 0.70 -18.41
N HIS A 61 -14.62 0.98 -19.66
CA HIS A 61 -13.67 0.95 -20.76
C HIS A 61 -12.61 2.08 -20.62
N GLY A 62 -11.38 1.75 -20.92
CA GLY A 62 -10.25 2.68 -20.87
C GLY A 62 -8.95 1.96 -20.47
N ALA A 63 -7.83 2.66 -20.59
CA ALA A 63 -6.54 2.22 -20.05
C ALA A 63 -6.24 3.06 -18.81
N PHE A 64 -6.23 2.41 -17.65
CA PHE A 64 -6.06 3.06 -16.36
C PHE A 64 -4.68 2.77 -15.78
N PRO A 65 -4.01 3.72 -15.12
CA PRO A 65 -2.77 3.46 -14.41
C PRO A 65 -2.98 2.37 -13.35
N LEU A 66 -1.96 1.52 -13.18
CA LEU A 66 -1.98 0.42 -12.23
C LEU A 66 -1.24 0.80 -10.96
N VAL A 67 -1.85 0.53 -9.82
CA VAL A 67 -1.21 0.59 -8.51
C VAL A 67 -1.20 -0.82 -7.91
N VAL A 68 -0.03 -1.32 -7.56
CA VAL A 68 0.05 -2.53 -6.72
C VAL A 68 0.04 -2.11 -5.26
N PHE A 69 -0.78 -2.76 -4.43
CA PHE A 69 -0.76 -2.59 -2.99
C PHE A 69 -0.15 -3.82 -2.32
N SER A 70 0.87 -3.61 -1.47
CA SER A 70 1.54 -4.64 -0.68
C SER A 70 1.23 -4.47 0.80
N HIS A 71 0.64 -5.50 1.40
CA HIS A 71 0.18 -5.48 2.79
C HIS A 71 1.34 -5.60 3.81
N TYR A 72 1.06 -5.26 5.07
CA TYR A 72 1.97 -5.42 6.21
C TYR A 72 2.19 -6.91 6.56
N SER A 73 3.10 -7.17 7.51
CA SER A 73 3.39 -8.52 8.02
C SER A 73 2.17 -9.11 8.74
N GLY A 74 1.65 -10.24 8.27
CA GLY A 74 0.43 -10.85 8.79
C GLY A 74 -0.88 -10.22 8.28
N GLY A 75 -0.80 -9.16 7.46
CA GLY A 75 -1.93 -8.61 6.74
C GLY A 75 -2.33 -9.46 5.52
N ASN A 76 -3.24 -8.96 4.73
CA ASN A 76 -3.72 -9.63 3.53
C ASN A 76 -4.09 -8.62 2.43
N ARG A 77 -4.46 -9.10 1.25
CA ARG A 77 -4.86 -8.29 0.10
C ARG A 77 -5.96 -7.25 0.37
N ARG A 78 -6.69 -7.36 1.49
CA ARG A 78 -7.78 -6.46 1.88
C ARG A 78 -7.46 -5.59 3.08
N SER A 79 -6.20 -5.46 3.47
CA SER A 79 -5.81 -4.72 4.68
C SER A 79 -6.00 -3.20 4.60
N SER A 80 -6.20 -2.63 3.38
CA SER A 80 -6.37 -1.19 3.18
C SER A 80 -7.36 -0.91 2.05
N VAL A 81 -8.58 -1.46 2.18
CA VAL A 81 -9.67 -1.29 1.20
C VAL A 81 -10.04 0.18 1.05
N PHE A 82 -10.03 0.96 2.15
CA PHE A 82 -10.31 2.39 2.15
C PHE A 82 -9.45 3.16 1.16
N LEU A 83 -8.16 2.80 1.06
CA LEU A 83 -7.21 3.42 0.12
C LEU A 83 -7.38 2.87 -1.28
N CYS A 84 -7.50 1.55 -1.44
CA CYS A 84 -7.65 0.91 -2.74
C CYS A 84 -8.91 1.39 -3.47
N ALA A 85 -10.05 1.47 -2.74
CA ALA A 85 -11.30 1.98 -3.27
C ALA A 85 -11.23 3.47 -3.62
N HIS A 86 -10.56 4.27 -2.77
CA HIS A 86 -10.36 5.69 -3.04
C HIS A 86 -9.59 5.90 -4.34
N LEU A 87 -8.45 5.23 -4.54
CA LEU A 87 -7.66 5.33 -5.76
C LEU A 87 -8.47 4.88 -6.99
N ALA A 88 -9.24 3.79 -6.87
CA ALA A 88 -10.07 3.30 -7.97
C ALA A 88 -11.18 4.30 -8.34
N SER A 89 -11.78 5.00 -7.37
CA SER A 89 -12.76 6.05 -7.61
C SER A 89 -12.19 7.26 -8.38
N HIS A 90 -10.87 7.43 -8.35
CA HIS A 90 -10.12 8.45 -9.08
C HIS A 90 -9.53 7.98 -10.41
N GLY A 91 -9.84 6.76 -10.84
CA GLY A 91 -9.45 6.27 -12.17
C GLY A 91 -8.16 5.44 -12.17
N TYR A 92 -7.78 4.86 -11.04
CA TYR A 92 -6.71 3.87 -10.97
C TYR A 92 -7.28 2.44 -10.97
N VAL A 93 -6.54 1.49 -11.48
CA VAL A 93 -6.73 0.08 -11.13
C VAL A 93 -5.77 -0.23 -9.99
N VAL A 94 -6.28 -0.80 -8.90
CA VAL A 94 -5.46 -1.20 -7.76
C VAL A 94 -5.52 -2.70 -7.62
N ALA A 95 -4.36 -3.36 -7.58
CA ALA A 95 -4.27 -4.79 -7.42
C ALA A 95 -3.43 -5.14 -6.18
N ALA A 96 -3.95 -6.02 -5.35
CA ALA A 96 -3.25 -6.56 -4.18
C ALA A 96 -3.29 -8.09 -4.19
N LEU A 97 -2.20 -8.73 -3.77
CA LEU A 97 -2.14 -10.18 -3.60
C LEU A 97 -1.84 -10.54 -2.15
N ASP A 98 -2.21 -11.77 -1.77
CA ASP A 98 -1.77 -12.35 -0.52
C ASP A 98 -0.34 -12.87 -0.70
N HIS A 99 0.62 -12.25 0.00
CA HIS A 99 1.97 -12.78 0.07
C HIS A 99 2.03 -14.08 0.90
N SER A 100 3.17 -14.77 0.95
CA SER A 100 3.30 -16.08 1.60
C SER A 100 3.01 -16.07 3.09
N GLU A 101 3.22 -14.94 3.75
CA GLU A 101 3.01 -14.77 5.20
C GLU A 101 1.65 -14.17 5.57
N VAL A 102 0.64 -14.30 4.72
CA VAL A 102 -0.75 -13.87 5.03
C VAL A 102 -1.26 -14.50 6.32
N VAL A 103 -0.85 -15.75 6.57
CA VAL A 103 -1.10 -16.38 7.86
C VAL A 103 0.03 -15.96 8.80
N ALA A 104 -0.27 -15.20 9.85
CA ALA A 104 0.72 -14.78 10.87
C ALA A 104 1.56 -15.96 11.41
N ALA A 105 1.02 -17.17 11.39
CA ALA A 105 1.71 -18.41 11.70
C ALA A 105 2.97 -18.65 10.85
N GLU A 106 3.07 -18.12 9.63
CA GLU A 106 4.27 -18.27 8.80
C GLU A 106 5.50 -17.57 9.38
N LEU A 107 5.31 -16.50 10.14
CA LEU A 107 6.38 -15.78 10.83
C LEU A 107 6.60 -16.27 12.28
N ALA A 108 5.64 -17.01 12.85
CA ALA A 108 5.72 -17.55 14.21
C ALA A 108 6.82 -18.62 14.31
N PRO A 109 7.43 -18.82 15.49
CA PRO A 109 8.28 -19.98 15.74
C PRO A 109 7.52 -21.28 15.54
N ARG A 110 8.14 -22.25 14.87
CA ARG A 110 7.60 -23.60 14.68
C ARG A 110 8.13 -24.55 15.76
N ALA A 111 7.31 -25.50 16.19
CA ALA A 111 7.72 -26.50 17.18
C ALA A 111 8.95 -27.27 16.66
N GLY A 112 10.02 -27.31 17.48
CA GLY A 112 11.27 -28.00 17.13
C GLY A 112 12.18 -27.26 16.15
N GLU A 113 11.77 -26.07 15.65
CA GLU A 113 12.59 -25.25 14.74
C GLU A 113 13.74 -24.62 15.49
N THR A 114 14.95 -24.78 14.99
CA THR A 114 16.13 -24.08 15.51
C THR A 114 16.14 -22.61 15.10
N ALA A 115 16.90 -21.78 15.81
CA ALA A 115 17.06 -20.36 15.46
C ALA A 115 17.59 -20.17 14.02
N THR A 116 18.49 -21.04 13.58
CA THR A 116 19.07 -21.00 12.22
C THR A 116 18.01 -21.36 11.16
N GLU A 117 17.25 -22.43 11.36
CA GLU A 117 16.17 -22.80 10.43
C GLU A 117 15.11 -21.73 10.34
N ARG A 118 14.74 -21.11 11.47
CA ARG A 118 13.84 -19.98 11.48
C ARG A 118 14.37 -18.79 10.70
N ALA A 119 15.65 -18.43 10.89
CA ALA A 119 16.28 -17.33 10.15
C ALA A 119 16.24 -17.58 8.64
N VAL A 120 16.62 -18.78 8.18
CA VAL A 120 16.55 -19.17 6.76
C VAL A 120 15.13 -19.05 6.19
N ARG A 121 14.12 -19.49 6.96
CA ARG A 121 12.72 -19.39 6.55
C ARG A 121 12.24 -17.94 6.46
N ILE A 122 12.58 -17.11 7.43
CA ILE A 122 12.27 -15.67 7.42
C ILE A 122 12.95 -14.97 6.24
N ASP A 123 14.21 -15.26 5.97
CA ASP A 123 14.93 -14.72 4.81
C ASP A 123 14.26 -15.12 3.48
N ALA A 124 13.77 -16.37 3.37
CA ALA A 124 13.04 -16.83 2.19
C ALA A 124 11.71 -16.08 2.01
N ILE A 125 10.97 -15.81 3.10
CA ILE A 125 9.74 -15.00 3.09
C ILE A 125 10.06 -13.57 2.63
N ILE A 126 11.09 -12.94 3.19
CA ILE A 126 11.53 -11.59 2.79
C ILE A 126 11.89 -11.57 1.30
N ALA A 127 12.68 -12.53 0.85
CA ALA A 127 13.13 -12.62 -0.54
C ALA A 127 11.97 -12.87 -1.53
N SER A 128 10.83 -13.41 -1.09
CA SER A 128 9.68 -13.68 -1.96
C SER A 128 8.85 -12.44 -2.32
N ARG A 129 8.90 -11.37 -1.52
CA ARG A 129 7.99 -10.21 -1.62
C ARG A 129 8.08 -9.47 -2.96
N VAL A 130 9.28 -9.10 -3.40
CA VAL A 130 9.46 -8.41 -4.69
C VAL A 130 9.15 -9.34 -5.88
N PRO A 131 9.58 -10.61 -5.90
CA PRO A 131 9.11 -11.59 -6.89
C PRO A 131 7.58 -11.76 -6.95
N ASP A 132 6.87 -11.67 -5.82
CA ASP A 132 5.41 -11.73 -5.81
C ASP A 132 4.78 -10.52 -6.52
N VAL A 133 5.31 -9.31 -6.28
CA VAL A 133 4.89 -8.10 -6.99
C VAL A 133 5.14 -8.23 -8.49
N ARG A 134 6.33 -8.69 -8.88
CA ARG A 134 6.68 -8.92 -10.29
C ARG A 134 5.74 -9.94 -10.95
N PHE A 135 5.48 -11.05 -10.27
CA PHE A 135 4.52 -12.05 -10.73
C PHE A 135 3.14 -11.45 -10.98
N LEU A 136 2.61 -10.63 -10.03
CA LEU A 136 1.31 -9.98 -10.21
C LEU A 136 1.28 -9.09 -11.44
N LEU A 137 2.33 -8.30 -11.67
CA LEU A 137 2.45 -7.45 -12.86
C LEU A 137 2.47 -8.27 -14.15
N ASP A 138 3.23 -9.36 -14.19
CA ASP A 138 3.33 -10.25 -15.36
C ASP A 138 2.00 -10.96 -15.61
N TYR A 139 1.34 -11.43 -14.56
CA TYR A 139 0.01 -12.04 -14.64
C TYR A 139 -1.03 -11.10 -15.22
N LEU A 140 -1.09 -9.86 -14.73
CA LEU A 140 -2.04 -8.86 -15.22
C LEU A 140 -1.76 -8.46 -16.67
N ALA A 141 -0.50 -8.25 -17.05
CA ALA A 141 -0.10 -7.93 -18.42
C ALA A 141 -0.41 -9.11 -19.38
N GLY A 142 -0.15 -10.34 -18.96
CA GLY A 142 -0.45 -11.54 -19.75
C GLY A 142 -1.96 -11.75 -19.97
N ARG A 143 -2.79 -11.38 -19.00
CA ARG A 143 -4.26 -11.44 -19.12
C ARG A 143 -4.81 -10.44 -20.12
N GLN A 144 -4.21 -9.27 -20.24
CA GLN A 144 -4.58 -8.27 -21.26
C GLN A 144 -4.22 -8.72 -22.69
N ALA A 145 -3.08 -9.42 -22.85
CA ALA A 145 -2.64 -9.92 -24.15
C ALA A 145 -3.44 -11.13 -24.64
N ALA A 146 -4.14 -11.84 -23.74
CA ALA A 146 -4.91 -13.03 -24.08
C ALA A 146 -6.25 -12.64 -24.75
N THR A 147 -6.31 -12.71 -26.08
CA THR A 147 -7.52 -12.58 -26.86
C THR A 147 -8.04 -13.98 -27.27
N GLY A 148 -9.23 -14.38 -26.80
CA GLY A 148 -9.84 -15.67 -27.22
C GLY A 148 -10.93 -16.18 -26.26
N PRO A 149 -11.61 -17.31 -26.61
CA PRO A 149 -12.71 -17.89 -25.84
C PRO A 149 -12.35 -18.27 -24.40
N ALA A 150 -11.07 -18.57 -24.12
CA ALA A 150 -10.58 -18.86 -22.79
C ALA A 150 -10.59 -17.61 -21.86
N ALA A 151 -10.51 -16.41 -22.41
CA ALA A 151 -10.68 -15.16 -21.68
C ALA A 151 -12.14 -14.93 -21.26
N ALA A 152 -13.10 -15.49 -21.98
CA ALA A 152 -14.52 -15.37 -21.70
C ALA A 152 -15.03 -16.38 -20.66
N ALA A 153 -14.34 -17.47 -20.42
CA ALA A 153 -14.77 -18.55 -19.52
C ALA A 153 -14.51 -18.29 -18.02
N GLY A 154 -13.71 -17.28 -17.68
CA GLY A 154 -13.54 -16.80 -16.31
C GLY A 154 -13.67 -15.28 -16.31
N ARG A 155 -14.55 -14.72 -15.51
CA ARG A 155 -14.58 -13.27 -15.21
C ARG A 155 -13.27 -12.89 -14.52
N GLY A 156 -12.17 -12.90 -15.29
CA GLY A 156 -10.84 -12.53 -14.84
C GLY A 156 -10.58 -11.04 -15.08
N ALA A 157 -9.37 -10.57 -14.80
CA ALA A 157 -8.95 -9.18 -15.02
C ALA A 157 -8.85 -8.77 -16.52
N ALA A 158 -9.21 -9.63 -17.46
CA ALA A 158 -9.01 -9.41 -18.91
C ALA A 158 -9.83 -8.23 -19.49
N ASP A 159 -10.96 -7.90 -18.86
CA ASP A 159 -11.83 -6.79 -19.24
C ASP A 159 -11.48 -5.46 -18.54
N ILE A 160 -10.54 -5.48 -17.59
CA ILE A 160 -10.07 -4.30 -16.87
C ILE A 160 -8.86 -3.74 -17.63
N GLY A 161 -9.05 -2.64 -18.34
CA GLY A 161 -7.98 -2.02 -19.14
C GLY A 161 -6.90 -1.38 -18.26
N LEU A 162 -5.64 -1.76 -18.47
CA LEU A 162 -4.49 -1.26 -17.74
C LEU A 162 -3.56 -0.46 -18.65
N ASP A 163 -2.94 0.57 -18.09
CA ASP A 163 -1.81 1.27 -18.71
C ASP A 163 -0.51 0.75 -18.09
N ALA A 164 0.19 -0.07 -18.84
CA ALA A 164 1.43 -0.71 -18.41
C ALA A 164 2.63 0.26 -18.28
N ASP A 165 2.52 1.49 -18.77
CA ASP A 165 3.58 2.51 -18.66
C ASP A 165 3.44 3.35 -17.40
N ARG A 166 2.28 3.28 -16.72
CA ARG A 166 1.94 4.05 -15.52
C ARG A 166 1.67 3.14 -14.34
N ILE A 167 2.74 2.59 -13.75
CA ILE A 167 2.68 1.64 -12.63
C ILE A 167 3.26 2.25 -11.37
N GLY A 168 2.47 2.26 -10.29
CA GLY A 168 2.87 2.64 -8.95
C GLY A 168 2.86 1.46 -7.98
N LEU A 169 3.59 1.58 -6.89
CA LEU A 169 3.59 0.61 -5.80
C LEU A 169 3.38 1.34 -4.47
N VAL A 170 2.37 0.91 -3.75
CA VAL A 170 2.03 1.40 -2.41
C VAL A 170 2.13 0.24 -1.44
N GLY A 171 2.66 0.45 -0.25
CA GLY A 171 2.68 -0.63 0.73
C GLY A 171 2.84 -0.14 2.15
N HIS A 172 2.35 -0.94 3.11
CA HIS A 172 2.39 -0.64 4.53
C HIS A 172 3.38 -1.56 5.25
N SER A 173 4.22 -1.00 6.13
CA SER A 173 5.12 -1.76 6.99
C SER A 173 6.10 -2.63 6.18
N PHE A 174 5.98 -3.94 6.25
CA PHE A 174 6.71 -4.88 5.39
C PHE A 174 6.38 -4.66 3.90
N GLY A 175 5.13 -4.33 3.58
CA GLY A 175 4.75 -3.88 2.24
C GLY A 175 5.37 -2.54 1.86
N GLY A 176 5.58 -1.63 2.81
CA GLY A 176 6.32 -0.39 2.62
C GLY A 176 7.78 -0.63 2.27
N TRP A 177 8.42 -1.58 2.95
CA TRP A 177 9.74 -2.08 2.57
C TRP A 177 9.73 -2.68 1.16
N THR A 178 8.73 -3.53 0.85
CA THR A 178 8.57 -4.12 -0.49
C THR A 178 8.49 -3.03 -1.55
N ALA A 179 7.74 -1.95 -1.27
CA ALA A 179 7.61 -0.82 -2.18
C ALA A 179 8.95 -0.09 -2.40
N LEU A 180 9.77 0.05 -1.37
CA LEU A 180 11.10 0.65 -1.48
C LEU A 180 12.15 -0.28 -2.11
N ALA A 181 12.00 -1.59 -1.97
CA ALA A 181 12.93 -2.57 -2.55
C ALA A 181 12.67 -2.85 -4.04
N ALA A 182 11.40 -2.80 -4.47
CA ALA A 182 11.00 -3.19 -5.82
C ALA A 182 11.69 -2.40 -6.95
N PRO A 183 11.90 -1.07 -6.88
CA PRO A 183 12.53 -0.32 -7.97
C PRO A 183 13.93 -0.77 -8.34
N GLU A 184 14.65 -1.44 -7.45
CA GLU A 184 15.99 -1.97 -7.73
C GLU A 184 15.98 -3.05 -8.81
N THR A 185 14.92 -3.86 -8.87
CA THR A 185 14.85 -5.00 -9.78
C THR A 185 13.64 -5.00 -10.72
N GLU A 186 12.66 -4.10 -10.49
CA GLU A 186 11.44 -4.00 -11.29
C GLU A 186 11.41 -2.65 -12.05
N PRO A 187 11.84 -2.63 -13.32
CA PRO A 187 11.99 -1.39 -14.09
C PRO A 187 10.66 -0.72 -14.46
N ARG A 188 9.53 -1.41 -14.35
CA ARG A 188 8.20 -0.85 -14.64
C ARG A 188 7.69 0.11 -13.57
N MET A 189 8.27 0.11 -12.34
CA MET A 189 7.85 1.01 -11.26
C MET A 189 8.17 2.46 -11.62
N ARG A 190 7.15 3.33 -11.54
CA ARG A 190 7.24 4.76 -11.85
C ARG A 190 7.00 5.68 -10.67
N ALA A 191 6.39 5.18 -9.61
CA ALA A 191 6.14 5.92 -8.36
C ALA A 191 6.02 4.95 -7.18
N VAL A 192 6.43 5.39 -6.01
CA VAL A 192 6.38 4.59 -4.77
C VAL A 192 5.75 5.41 -3.65
N VAL A 193 4.88 4.76 -2.86
CA VAL A 193 4.40 5.29 -1.57
C VAL A 193 4.67 4.25 -0.49
N ALA A 194 5.46 4.61 0.50
CA ALA A 194 5.84 3.76 1.62
C ALA A 194 5.15 4.25 2.91
N LEU A 195 4.19 3.45 3.41
CA LEU A 195 3.41 3.71 4.61
C LEU A 195 4.11 3.03 5.79
N ALA A 196 4.62 3.79 6.75
CA ALA A 196 5.37 3.30 7.91
C ALA A 196 6.34 2.15 7.57
N PRO A 197 7.28 2.33 6.59
CA PRO A 197 8.07 1.24 6.05
C PRO A 197 9.09 0.70 7.06
N GLY A 198 9.22 -0.63 7.13
CA GLY A 198 10.37 -1.28 7.75
C GLY A 198 11.64 -1.11 6.92
N GLY A 199 12.79 -1.55 7.46
CA GLY A 199 14.06 -1.59 6.72
C GLY A 199 15.12 -0.58 7.16
N SER A 200 14.92 0.09 8.31
CA SER A 200 15.96 0.92 8.92
C SER A 200 17.23 0.10 9.22
N ALA A 201 18.39 0.77 9.25
CA ALA A 201 19.67 0.12 9.53
C ALA A 201 19.72 -0.54 10.91
N ASN A 202 18.95 -0.01 11.87
CA ASN A 202 18.90 -0.50 13.25
C ASN A 202 17.44 -0.80 13.65
N PRO A 203 16.86 -1.92 13.20
CA PRO A 203 15.51 -2.31 13.60
C PRO A 203 15.47 -2.59 15.11
N ARG A 204 14.32 -2.34 15.74
CA ARG A 204 14.11 -2.71 17.14
C ARG A 204 14.12 -4.23 17.32
N PRO A 205 14.47 -4.73 18.52
CA PRO A 205 14.42 -6.17 18.81
C PRO A 205 13.06 -6.79 18.47
N GLY A 206 13.07 -7.94 17.79
CA GLY A 206 11.86 -8.65 17.37
C GLY A 206 11.17 -8.11 16.13
N VAL A 207 11.61 -6.99 15.58
CA VAL A 207 11.17 -6.47 14.27
C VAL A 207 11.97 -7.15 13.16
N LEU A 208 11.31 -7.42 12.03
CA LEU A 208 11.96 -8.08 10.88
C LEU A 208 13.22 -7.30 10.43
N PRO A 209 14.38 -7.98 10.25
CA PRO A 209 15.66 -7.34 9.88
C PRO A 209 15.73 -7.08 8.38
N LEU A 210 14.82 -6.25 7.89
CA LEU A 210 14.69 -5.91 6.49
C LEU A 210 15.84 -5.01 6.03
N LYS A 211 16.42 -5.29 4.87
CA LYS A 211 17.55 -4.51 4.32
C LYS A 211 17.13 -3.80 3.05
N LEU A 212 17.63 -2.59 2.86
CA LEU A 212 17.46 -1.77 1.65
C LEU A 212 18.81 -1.24 1.20
N THR A 213 19.10 -1.36 -0.07
CA THR A 213 20.31 -0.84 -0.71
C THR A 213 20.07 0.51 -1.37
N PHE A 214 18.82 0.74 -1.85
CA PHE A 214 18.44 1.87 -2.71
C PHE A 214 19.32 1.98 -3.98
N ALA A 215 19.80 0.85 -4.47
CA ALA A 215 20.59 0.78 -5.71
C ALA A 215 19.66 0.90 -6.95
N TRP A 216 18.92 1.99 -7.00
CA TRP A 216 18.03 2.29 -8.12
C TRP A 216 18.84 2.90 -9.27
N ASP A 217 18.71 2.35 -10.46
CA ASP A 217 19.38 2.78 -11.68
C ASP A 217 18.70 3.97 -12.38
N ARG A 218 17.55 4.42 -11.82
CA ARG A 218 16.72 5.50 -12.36
C ARG A 218 16.02 6.29 -11.27
N GLU A 219 15.53 7.46 -11.62
CA GLU A 219 14.69 8.26 -10.73
C GLU A 219 13.29 7.66 -10.63
N VAL A 220 12.87 7.32 -9.42
CA VAL A 220 11.50 6.92 -9.08
C VAL A 220 11.01 7.82 -7.94
N PRO A 221 10.03 8.69 -8.18
CA PRO A 221 9.49 9.53 -7.13
C PRO A 221 8.95 8.69 -5.97
N VAL A 222 9.36 9.04 -4.75
CA VAL A 222 8.94 8.31 -3.55
C VAL A 222 8.33 9.23 -2.51
N MET A 223 7.22 8.77 -1.91
CA MET A 223 6.60 9.40 -0.76
C MET A 223 6.64 8.46 0.44
N PHE A 224 7.10 8.98 1.56
CA PHE A 224 7.03 8.32 2.86
C PHE A 224 5.87 8.92 3.66
N LEU A 225 4.99 8.07 4.17
CA LEU A 225 3.97 8.46 5.15
C LEU A 225 4.29 7.73 6.45
N ALA A 226 4.57 8.49 7.50
CA ALA A 226 4.99 7.96 8.79
C ALA A 226 4.00 8.33 9.89
N ALA A 227 3.97 7.55 10.96
CA ALA A 227 3.25 7.84 12.19
C ALA A 227 4.23 8.32 13.27
N ALA A 228 3.83 9.35 14.03
CA ALA A 228 4.73 9.98 15.00
C ALA A 228 5.02 9.09 16.22
N ASP A 229 4.06 8.26 16.59
CA ASP A 229 4.08 7.42 17.79
C ASP A 229 4.18 5.93 17.46
N ASP A 230 4.66 5.60 16.25
CA ASP A 230 4.82 4.23 15.78
C ASP A 230 5.80 3.46 16.68
N VAL A 231 5.28 2.42 17.33
CA VAL A 231 6.06 1.63 18.29
C VAL A 231 6.97 0.63 17.60
N PRO A 232 6.49 -0.26 16.70
CA PRO A 232 7.38 -1.21 16.03
C PRO A 232 8.33 -0.56 15.00
N ILE A 233 7.89 0.50 14.33
CA ILE A 233 8.69 1.20 13.30
C ILE A 233 8.89 2.66 13.72
N PRO A 234 9.84 2.95 14.62
CA PRO A 234 10.02 4.28 15.15
C PRO A 234 10.30 5.33 14.07
N LEU A 235 9.78 6.53 14.27
CA LEU A 235 9.91 7.64 13.33
C LEU A 235 11.37 7.92 12.94
N ASP A 236 12.31 7.76 13.87
CA ASP A 236 13.75 7.97 13.58
C ASP A 236 14.29 6.93 12.59
N GLY A 237 13.77 5.69 12.63
CA GLY A 237 14.08 4.68 11.63
C GLY A 237 13.53 5.04 10.24
N VAL A 238 12.33 5.63 10.17
CA VAL A 238 11.76 6.11 8.90
C VAL A 238 12.52 7.33 8.38
N ARG A 239 12.97 8.22 9.25
CA ARG A 239 13.85 9.36 8.89
C ARG A 239 15.19 8.91 8.34
N GLU A 240 15.78 7.87 8.94
CA GLU A 240 17.02 7.25 8.45
C GLU A 240 16.81 6.69 7.03
N LEU A 241 15.73 5.94 6.79
CA LEU A 241 15.35 5.46 5.46
C LEU A 241 15.17 6.61 4.47
N PHE A 242 14.45 7.64 4.88
CA PHE A 242 14.24 8.84 4.05
C PHE A 242 15.58 9.49 3.69
N GLY A 243 16.51 9.60 4.65
CA GLY A 243 17.84 10.16 4.40
C GLY A 243 18.58 9.40 3.29
N ARG A 244 18.52 8.06 3.28
CA ARG A 244 19.20 7.20 2.30
C ARG A 244 18.48 7.10 0.96
N ALA A 245 17.16 7.25 0.93
CA ALA A 245 16.39 7.08 -0.30
C ALA A 245 16.79 8.10 -1.38
N PRO A 246 16.80 7.70 -2.67
CA PRO A 246 17.08 8.62 -3.78
C PRO A 246 16.02 9.74 -3.89
N ALA A 247 16.41 10.86 -4.48
CA ALA A 247 15.48 11.91 -4.91
C ALA A 247 14.83 11.52 -6.26
N PRO A 248 13.65 12.05 -6.60
CA PRO A 248 12.82 12.97 -5.80
C PRO A 248 12.02 12.26 -4.70
N LYS A 249 12.03 12.81 -3.52
CA LYS A 249 11.38 12.22 -2.34
C LYS A 249 10.64 13.24 -1.48
N ARG A 250 9.57 12.80 -0.81
CA ARG A 250 8.81 13.57 0.19
C ARG A 250 8.48 12.69 1.39
N MET A 251 8.35 13.30 2.56
CA MET A 251 7.84 12.61 3.75
C MET A 251 6.87 13.51 4.51
N PHE A 252 5.75 12.90 4.91
CA PHE A 252 4.76 13.49 5.81
C PHE A 252 4.57 12.59 7.02
N ILE A 253 4.37 13.20 8.18
CA ILE A 253 4.28 12.52 9.47
C ILE A 253 2.93 12.84 10.09
N LEU A 254 2.09 11.83 10.27
CA LEU A 254 0.82 11.94 11.00
C LEU A 254 1.11 11.98 12.49
N ARG A 255 0.58 13.00 13.19
CA ARG A 255 0.73 13.14 14.63
C ARG A 255 -0.32 12.31 15.37
N ARG A 256 0.02 11.91 16.59
CA ARG A 256 -0.84 11.07 17.43
C ARG A 256 -1.33 9.83 16.66
N ALA A 257 -0.42 9.15 16.02
CA ALA A 257 -0.68 7.97 15.21
C ALA A 257 0.36 6.90 15.48
N ASP A 258 -0.05 5.66 15.47
CA ASP A 258 0.77 4.47 15.61
C ASP A 258 0.73 3.63 14.33
N HIS A 259 1.40 2.50 14.33
CA HIS A 259 1.59 1.60 13.19
C HIS A 259 0.29 1.16 12.51
N GLN A 260 -0.79 0.98 13.27
CA GLN A 260 -2.09 0.54 12.74
C GLN A 260 -2.93 1.66 12.11
N HIS A 261 -2.46 2.90 12.05
CA HIS A 261 -3.19 4.01 11.41
C HIS A 261 -3.19 3.98 9.87
N PHE A 262 -2.68 2.90 9.27
CA PHE A 262 -2.62 2.71 7.81
C PHE A 262 -3.52 1.56 7.31
N VAL A 263 -4.36 0.98 8.19
CA VAL A 263 -5.29 -0.12 7.87
C VAL A 263 -6.75 0.31 7.93
N ASP A 264 -7.68 -0.55 7.53
CA ASP A 264 -9.12 -0.22 7.51
C ASP A 264 -9.70 -0.04 8.92
N ASP A 265 -9.51 -1.00 9.81
CA ASP A 265 -9.99 -0.97 11.19
C ASP A 265 -8.86 -0.55 12.14
N VAL A 266 -8.58 0.76 12.16
CA VAL A 266 -7.47 1.33 12.96
C VAL A 266 -7.63 1.00 14.43
N GLU A 267 -8.81 1.25 15.01
CA GLU A 267 -9.09 1.08 16.42
C GLU A 267 -9.05 -0.40 16.82
N GLY A 268 -9.70 -1.26 16.03
CA GLY A 268 -9.75 -2.70 16.29
C GLY A 268 -8.39 -3.37 16.18
N GLU A 269 -7.66 -3.11 15.09
CA GLU A 269 -6.32 -3.68 14.87
C GLU A 269 -5.29 -3.17 15.89
N HIS A 270 -5.38 -1.89 16.27
CA HIS A 270 -4.52 -1.32 17.30
C HIS A 270 -4.74 -1.98 18.67
N GLU A 271 -5.99 -2.07 19.14
CA GLU A 271 -6.30 -2.71 20.42
C GLU A 271 -6.06 -4.22 20.38
N ALA A 272 -6.30 -4.88 19.25
CA ALA A 272 -5.95 -6.29 19.08
C ALA A 272 -4.43 -6.49 19.23
N MET A 273 -3.60 -5.62 18.60
CA MET A 273 -2.15 -5.68 18.73
C MET A 273 -1.68 -5.42 20.18
N ARG A 274 -2.30 -4.46 20.88
CA ARG A 274 -2.02 -4.18 22.29
C ARG A 274 -2.38 -5.36 23.23
N ALA A 275 -3.39 -6.15 22.87
CA ALA A 275 -3.82 -7.32 23.62
C ALA A 275 -3.00 -8.57 23.29
N MET A 276 -2.19 -8.56 22.22
CA MET A 276 -1.38 -9.69 21.80
C MET A 276 -0.25 -9.99 22.78
N THR A 277 0.12 -11.27 22.88
CA THR A 277 1.37 -11.70 23.50
C THR A 277 2.36 -12.07 22.39
N PHE A 278 3.36 -11.23 22.19
CA PHE A 278 4.44 -11.52 21.24
C PHE A 278 5.52 -12.39 21.92
N PRO A 279 6.01 -13.44 21.24
CA PRO A 279 7.07 -14.26 21.78
C PRO A 279 8.44 -13.60 21.64
N GLY A 280 9.37 -13.95 22.56
CA GLY A 280 10.78 -13.57 22.46
C GLY A 280 11.02 -12.06 22.49
N GLU A 281 11.88 -11.59 21.61
CA GLU A 281 12.36 -10.20 21.59
C GLU A 281 11.29 -9.15 21.25
N ALA A 282 10.14 -9.55 20.72
CA ALA A 282 9.01 -8.65 20.40
C ALA A 282 8.04 -8.44 21.57
N ALA A 283 8.21 -9.11 22.69
CA ALA A 283 7.27 -9.09 23.84
C ALA A 283 7.04 -7.67 24.43
N TRP A 284 7.93 -6.75 24.20
CA TRP A 284 7.84 -5.35 24.68
C TRP A 284 6.85 -4.48 23.89
N ILE A 285 6.50 -4.86 22.66
CA ILE A 285 5.71 -4.02 21.73
C ILE A 285 4.36 -3.62 22.33
N PRO A 286 3.49 -4.55 22.78
CA PRO A 286 2.17 -4.18 23.30
C PRO A 286 2.22 -3.25 24.51
N ALA A 287 3.20 -3.48 25.40
CA ALA A 287 3.36 -2.67 26.60
C ALA A 287 3.84 -1.22 26.32
N ALA A 288 4.50 -1.01 25.17
CA ALA A 288 4.97 0.30 24.75
C ALA A 288 3.91 1.10 23.98
N MET A 289 2.85 0.44 23.47
CA MET A 289 1.79 1.11 22.70
C MET A 289 0.89 1.94 23.61
N GLN A 290 0.57 3.17 23.16
CA GLN A 290 -0.38 4.04 23.84
C GLN A 290 -1.81 3.51 23.68
N PRO A 291 -2.75 3.82 24.62
CA PRO A 291 -4.16 3.58 24.41
C PRO A 291 -4.67 4.30 23.15
N ILE A 292 -5.54 3.65 22.37
CA ILE A 292 -6.08 4.25 21.13
C ILE A 292 -6.77 5.59 21.36
N THR A 293 -7.34 5.80 22.55
CA THR A 293 -8.00 7.07 22.94
C THR A 293 -7.05 8.29 23.03
N GLN A 294 -5.73 8.05 23.05
CA GLN A 294 -4.71 9.10 23.02
C GLN A 294 -4.21 9.39 21.60
N LEU A 295 -4.61 8.60 20.64
CA LEU A 295 -4.22 8.73 19.25
C LEU A 295 -5.32 9.40 18.42
N CYS A 296 -5.03 9.76 17.18
CA CYS A 296 -6.02 10.32 16.28
C CYS A 296 -7.01 9.24 15.80
N PRO A 297 -8.27 9.59 15.51
CA PRO A 297 -9.25 8.62 15.03
C PRO A 297 -8.94 8.15 13.60
N ALA A 298 -9.45 6.97 13.24
CA ALA A 298 -9.29 6.35 11.93
C ALA A 298 -9.58 7.30 10.76
N GLU A 299 -10.65 8.09 10.85
CA GLU A 299 -11.04 9.02 9.78
C GLU A 299 -9.94 10.03 9.44
N GLN A 300 -9.26 10.58 10.45
CA GLN A 300 -8.13 11.51 10.25
C GLN A 300 -6.95 10.81 9.57
N ALA A 301 -6.63 9.59 10.02
CA ALA A 301 -5.60 8.77 9.41
C ALA A 301 -5.93 8.42 7.95
N HIS A 302 -7.16 8.03 7.67
CA HIS A 302 -7.62 7.71 6.32
C HIS A 302 -7.59 8.94 5.39
N VAL A 303 -7.98 10.13 5.87
CA VAL A 303 -7.85 11.38 5.11
C VAL A 303 -6.39 11.63 4.75
N PHE A 304 -5.48 11.54 5.73
CA PHE A 304 -4.05 11.71 5.53
C PHE A 304 -3.50 10.75 4.46
N VAL A 305 -3.78 9.46 4.59
CA VAL A 305 -3.26 8.42 3.70
C VAL A 305 -3.83 8.56 2.28
N ARG A 306 -5.16 8.71 2.15
CA ARG A 306 -5.84 8.82 0.85
C ARG A 306 -5.37 10.02 0.05
N GLY A 307 -5.41 11.20 0.67
CA GLY A 307 -5.12 12.45 -0.02
C GLY A 307 -3.66 12.55 -0.46
N LEU A 308 -2.73 12.19 0.41
CA LEU A 308 -1.30 12.28 0.09
C LEU A 308 -0.88 11.21 -0.91
N THR A 309 -1.39 9.98 -0.77
CA THR A 309 -1.12 8.90 -1.74
C THR A 309 -1.65 9.27 -3.13
N LEU A 310 -2.90 9.71 -3.23
CA LEU A 310 -3.48 10.13 -4.50
C LEU A 310 -2.70 11.31 -5.10
N GLY A 311 -2.44 12.36 -4.31
CA GLY A 311 -1.67 13.53 -4.77
C GLY A 311 -0.31 13.15 -5.33
N HIS A 312 0.39 12.21 -4.68
CA HIS A 312 1.69 11.73 -5.17
C HIS A 312 1.57 10.94 -6.48
N LEU A 313 0.62 10.02 -6.56
CA LEU A 313 0.39 9.20 -7.75
C LEU A 313 -0.07 10.06 -8.94
N ASP A 314 -0.98 11.00 -8.72
CA ASP A 314 -1.45 11.95 -9.75
C ASP A 314 -0.32 12.82 -10.29
N ALA A 315 0.55 13.32 -9.41
CA ALA A 315 1.71 14.11 -9.83
C ALA A 315 2.75 13.27 -10.58
N SER A 316 2.97 12.02 -10.16
CA SER A 316 4.05 11.18 -10.66
C SER A 316 3.65 10.34 -11.88
N LEU A 317 2.47 9.72 -11.87
CA LEU A 317 1.99 8.82 -12.92
C LEU A 317 1.17 9.55 -13.99
N LEU A 318 0.27 10.45 -13.56
CA LEU A 318 -0.59 11.22 -14.46
C LEU A 318 0.01 12.56 -14.85
N ARG A 319 1.06 13.01 -14.16
CA ARG A 319 1.72 14.31 -14.35
C ARG A 319 0.76 15.49 -14.28
N LEU A 320 -0.26 15.39 -13.40
CA LEU A 320 -1.23 16.44 -13.21
C LEU A 320 -0.58 17.66 -12.57
N THR A 321 -0.61 18.79 -13.25
CA THR A 321 -0.04 20.06 -12.75
C THR A 321 -0.67 20.46 -11.42
N ALA A 322 -1.99 20.28 -11.26
CA ALA A 322 -2.70 20.61 -10.03
C ALA A 322 -2.24 19.78 -8.83
N ALA A 323 -1.96 18.46 -9.03
CA ALA A 323 -1.40 17.60 -8.00
C ALA A 323 0.04 18.02 -7.62
N GLY A 324 0.85 18.38 -8.61
CA GLY A 324 2.19 18.93 -8.36
C GLY A 324 2.16 20.23 -7.57
N GLN A 325 1.23 21.13 -7.89
CA GLN A 325 1.01 22.39 -7.16
C GLN A 325 0.51 22.13 -5.74
N PHE A 326 -0.43 21.20 -5.54
CA PHE A 326 -0.87 20.78 -4.21
C PHE A 326 0.31 20.32 -3.36
N LEU A 327 1.15 19.41 -3.86
CA LEU A 327 2.30 18.88 -3.12
C LEU A 327 3.45 19.90 -2.92
N ALA A 328 3.49 20.96 -3.70
CA ALA A 328 4.44 22.07 -3.54
C ALA A 328 3.89 23.19 -2.63
N GLY A 329 2.59 23.20 -2.37
CA GLY A 329 1.90 24.18 -1.54
C GLY A 329 1.97 23.85 -0.04
N ASP A 330 1.07 24.47 0.72
CA ASP A 330 0.95 24.24 2.17
C ASP A 330 0.05 23.03 2.45
N VAL A 331 0.62 21.84 2.32
CA VAL A 331 -0.06 20.56 2.59
C VAL A 331 -0.47 20.43 4.05
N GLU A 332 0.33 20.99 4.98
CA GLU A 332 0.01 20.98 6.41
C GLU A 332 -1.29 21.76 6.68
N ALA A 333 -1.42 22.95 6.09
CA ALA A 333 -2.66 23.74 6.22
C ALA A 333 -3.86 23.04 5.57
N ALA A 334 -3.67 22.37 4.41
CA ALA A 334 -4.73 21.62 3.75
C ALA A 334 -5.23 20.43 4.59
N LEU A 335 -4.32 19.74 5.30
CA LEU A 335 -4.65 18.67 6.24
C LEU A 335 -5.31 19.22 7.51
N ALA A 336 -4.76 20.31 8.08
CA ALA A 336 -5.31 20.96 9.27
C ALA A 336 -6.76 21.46 9.07
N ALA A 337 -7.08 21.96 7.86
CA ALA A 337 -8.45 22.35 7.49
C ALA A 337 -9.45 21.18 7.52
N ARG A 338 -8.95 19.93 7.55
CA ARG A 338 -9.72 18.68 7.66
C ARG A 338 -9.59 18.02 9.04
N GLY A 339 -9.03 18.74 10.02
CA GLY A 339 -8.83 18.25 11.38
C GLY A 339 -7.65 17.27 11.52
N VAL A 340 -6.79 17.18 10.52
CA VAL A 340 -5.64 16.25 10.52
C VAL A 340 -4.37 16.99 10.92
N GLU A 341 -3.75 16.58 12.03
CA GLU A 341 -2.47 17.11 12.47
C GLU A 341 -1.32 16.33 11.82
N ALA A 342 -0.60 16.96 10.92
CA ALA A 342 0.55 16.35 10.25
C ALA A 342 1.69 17.33 10.07
N ILE A 343 2.88 16.81 9.82
CA ILE A 343 4.10 17.59 9.59
C ILE A 343 4.73 17.16 8.27
N ALA A 344 5.05 18.11 7.41
CA ALA A 344 5.92 17.88 6.27
C ALA A 344 7.37 17.83 6.76
N HIS A 345 8.03 16.68 6.56
CA HIS A 345 9.45 16.56 6.90
C HIS A 345 10.27 17.28 5.82
N ARG A 346 11.04 18.26 6.26
CA ARG A 346 12.00 18.99 5.42
C ARG A 346 13.41 18.48 5.76
N PRO A 347 14.22 18.05 4.78
CA PRO A 347 15.59 17.58 5.02
C PRO A 347 16.49 18.66 5.60
#